data_c8b7c1846239100a7c832a9653546401
#
_entry.id   c8b7c1846239100a7c832a9653546401
#
_cell.length_a   1.000
_cell.length_b   1.000
_cell.length_c   1.000
_cell.angle_alpha   90.00
_cell.angle_beta   90.00
_cell.angle_gamma   90.00
#
_symmetry.space_group_name_H-M   'P 1'
#
loop_
_entity.id
_entity.type
_entity.pdbx_description
1 polymer ?
#
loop_
_entity_poly.entity_id
_entity_poly.type
_entity_poly.pdbx_seq_one_letter_code
_entity_poly.pdbx_strand_id
1 'polypeptide(L)'
;ENQVGYFFGPTVLTDVTNEMNIMKEETFGPVIPIATFKTLEEVLEYANDSEYGLTSSVYTTNLNTAFKAVNGLTFGETYINRENFEAMQGFHAGRRKSGIGGADGKHGLEEYLTTQVVYMQLDNE
;
A
#
# COMPACT_ATOMS: atom_id res chain seq x y z
N GLU A 1 10.56 21.70 25.95
CA GLU A 1 9.55 22.78 26.00
C GLU A 1 8.22 22.15 26.41
N ASN A 2 7.62 22.67 27.49
CA ASN A 2 6.33 22.21 28.00
C ASN A 2 5.25 22.65 27.00
N GLN A 3 4.81 21.74 26.13
CA GLN A 3 3.64 21.97 25.29
C GLN A 3 2.37 21.88 26.15
N VAL A 4 1.58 22.93 26.13
CA VAL A 4 0.27 22.95 26.80
C VAL A 4 -0.76 22.40 25.83
N GLY A 5 -1.43 21.28 26.17
CA GLY A 5 -2.45 20.62 25.34
C GLY A 5 -2.07 19.20 24.93
N TYR A 6 -2.82 18.63 23.97
CA TYR A 6 -2.66 17.25 23.48
C TYR A 6 -1.80 17.20 22.20
N PHE A 7 -0.72 17.99 22.15
CA PHE A 7 0.19 18.03 21.02
C PHE A 7 1.30 17.00 21.18
N PHE A 8 1.57 16.25 20.12
CA PHE A 8 2.72 15.36 20.02
C PHE A 8 3.63 15.85 18.87
N GLY A 9 4.91 16.03 19.15
CA GLY A 9 5.87 16.53 18.14
C GLY A 9 6.20 15.45 17.09
N PRO A 10 6.56 15.85 15.86
CA PRO A 10 7.11 14.92 14.88
C PRO A 10 8.30 14.15 15.45
N THR A 11 8.25 12.83 15.36
CA THR A 11 9.23 11.94 16.00
C THR A 11 9.77 10.96 14.99
N VAL A 12 11.10 10.86 14.90
CA VAL A 12 11.79 9.86 14.08
C VAL A 12 12.46 8.86 15.01
N LEU A 13 12.19 7.58 14.77
CA LEU A 13 12.82 6.46 15.47
C LEU A 13 13.83 5.79 14.55
N THR A 14 15.06 5.65 14.98
CA THR A 14 16.13 4.93 14.28
C THR A 14 16.45 3.62 14.99
N ASP A 15 17.20 2.77 14.34
CA ASP A 15 17.64 1.47 14.87
C ASP A 15 16.45 0.55 15.25
N VAL A 16 15.31 0.72 14.59
CA VAL A 16 14.16 -0.16 14.78
C VAL A 16 14.38 -1.49 14.04
N THR A 17 13.85 -2.56 14.63
CA THR A 17 13.84 -3.88 14.01
C THR A 17 12.42 -4.29 13.65
N ASN A 18 12.28 -5.23 12.71
CA ASN A 18 10.97 -5.65 12.20
C ASN A 18 10.10 -6.34 13.27
N GLU A 19 10.69 -6.80 14.37
CA GLU A 19 9.98 -7.43 15.50
C GLU A 19 9.32 -6.43 16.44
N MET A 20 9.72 -5.16 16.38
CA MET A 20 9.17 -4.11 17.27
C MET A 20 7.71 -3.80 16.92
N ASN A 21 6.88 -3.58 17.92
CA ASN A 21 5.46 -3.28 17.73
C ASN A 21 5.21 -2.08 16.81
N ILE A 22 6.08 -1.06 16.89
CA ILE A 22 6.00 0.14 16.03
C ILE A 22 6.09 -0.18 14.53
N MET A 23 6.69 -1.33 14.16
CA MET A 23 6.76 -1.80 12.77
C MET A 23 5.59 -2.67 12.35
N LYS A 24 4.84 -3.21 13.33
CA LYS A 24 3.73 -4.15 13.11
C LYS A 24 2.37 -3.51 13.30
N GLU A 25 2.26 -2.59 14.25
CA GLU A 25 1.01 -1.94 14.61
C GLU A 25 0.98 -0.51 14.05
N GLU A 26 -0.11 -0.16 13.41
CA GLU A 26 -0.28 1.18 12.88
C GLU A 26 -0.37 2.21 14.00
N THR A 27 0.50 3.23 13.96
CA THR A 27 0.47 4.36 14.87
C THR A 27 -0.18 5.56 14.22
N PHE A 28 -1.40 5.91 14.64
CA PHE A 28 -2.06 7.14 14.20
C PHE A 28 -1.45 8.36 14.87
N GLY A 29 -0.25 8.76 14.42
CA GLY A 29 0.48 9.87 15.01
C GLY A 29 1.71 10.24 14.18
N PRO A 30 2.38 11.37 14.49
CA PRO A 30 3.51 11.88 13.74
C PRO A 30 4.80 11.13 14.12
N VAL A 31 4.83 9.81 13.97
CA VAL A 31 5.98 8.95 14.30
C VAL A 31 6.42 8.20 13.05
N ILE A 32 7.71 8.30 12.73
CA ILE A 32 8.31 7.66 11.56
C ILE A 32 9.40 6.70 12.03
N PRO A 33 9.18 5.38 12.01
CA PRO A 33 10.22 4.40 12.25
C PRO A 33 11.08 4.22 10.99
N ILE A 34 12.41 4.13 11.18
CA ILE A 34 13.38 3.92 10.11
C ILE A 34 14.19 2.67 10.42
N ALA A 35 14.05 1.66 9.57
CA ALA A 35 14.90 0.48 9.55
C ALA A 35 15.90 0.55 8.39
N THR A 36 17.08 -0.03 8.57
CA THR A 36 18.08 -0.16 7.52
C THR A 36 18.09 -1.58 6.96
N PHE A 37 18.47 -1.72 5.71
CA PHE A 37 18.61 -3.02 5.04
C PHE A 37 19.91 -3.06 4.22
N LYS A 38 20.34 -4.26 3.87
CA LYS A 38 21.58 -4.48 3.10
C LYS A 38 21.31 -4.89 1.66
N THR A 39 20.22 -5.61 1.41
CA THR A 39 19.87 -6.11 0.09
C THR A 39 18.43 -5.78 -0.28
N LEU A 40 18.13 -5.80 -1.57
CA LEU A 40 16.76 -5.59 -2.05
C LEU A 40 15.83 -6.71 -1.54
N GLU A 41 16.32 -7.93 -1.53
CA GLU A 41 15.57 -9.10 -1.07
C GLU A 41 15.16 -8.94 0.40
N GLU A 42 16.08 -8.50 1.25
CA GLU A 42 15.82 -8.24 2.67
C GLU A 42 14.75 -7.17 2.88
N VAL A 43 14.82 -6.04 2.18
CA VAL A 43 13.80 -4.98 2.35
C VAL A 43 12.44 -5.39 1.78
N LEU A 44 12.38 -6.20 0.73
CA LEU A 44 11.13 -6.74 0.22
C LEU A 44 10.48 -7.71 1.22
N GLU A 45 11.27 -8.53 1.89
CA GLU A 45 10.81 -9.41 2.97
C GLU A 45 10.25 -8.57 4.13
N TYR A 46 10.98 -7.57 4.61
CA TYR A 46 10.53 -6.67 5.68
C TYR A 46 9.24 -5.93 5.31
N ALA A 47 9.17 -5.37 4.11
CA ALA A 47 7.98 -4.64 3.66
C ALA A 47 6.75 -5.54 3.54
N ASN A 48 6.93 -6.80 3.14
CA ASN A 48 5.83 -7.75 2.99
C ASN A 48 5.43 -8.44 4.31
N ASP A 49 6.28 -8.40 5.35
CA ASP A 49 5.98 -8.90 6.70
C ASP A 49 5.06 -7.92 7.45
N SER A 50 3.87 -7.73 6.91
CA SER A 50 2.84 -6.85 7.45
C SER A 50 1.45 -7.42 7.22
N GLU A 51 0.55 -7.18 8.14
CA GLU A 51 -0.89 -7.49 7.98
C GLU A 51 -1.60 -6.46 7.09
N TYR A 52 -0.96 -5.36 6.74
CA TYR A 52 -1.46 -4.28 5.90
C TYR A 52 -0.82 -4.30 4.51
N GLY A 53 -1.41 -3.60 3.56
CA GLY A 53 -0.89 -3.55 2.20
C GLY A 53 -1.66 -2.58 1.32
N LEU A 54 -1.75 -1.31 1.73
CA LEU A 54 -2.40 -0.28 0.91
C LEU A 54 -1.44 0.27 -0.12
N THR A 55 -0.45 1.04 0.30
CA THR A 55 0.47 1.72 -0.61
C THR A 55 1.93 1.49 -0.24
N SER A 56 2.81 1.61 -1.22
CA SER A 56 4.25 1.60 -1.05
C SER A 56 4.93 2.60 -1.99
N SER A 57 6.07 3.17 -1.60
CA SER A 57 6.90 4.00 -2.46
C SER A 57 8.33 3.51 -2.49
N VAL A 58 8.92 3.49 -3.67
CA VAL A 58 10.31 3.07 -3.90
C VAL A 58 11.05 4.18 -4.63
N TYR A 59 12.16 4.63 -4.07
CA TYR A 59 13.01 5.64 -4.67
C TYR A 59 14.31 5.00 -5.14
N THR A 60 14.53 5.00 -6.44
CA THR A 60 15.72 4.41 -7.06
C THR A 60 15.97 5.00 -8.45
N THR A 61 17.24 5.10 -8.83
CA THR A 61 17.66 5.43 -10.20
C THR A 61 17.91 4.17 -11.04
N ASN A 62 17.88 2.99 -10.45
CA ASN A 62 18.11 1.72 -11.13
C ASN A 62 16.79 1.10 -11.58
N LEU A 63 16.58 1.04 -12.90
CA LEU A 63 15.36 0.49 -13.49
C LEU A 63 15.11 -0.98 -13.12
N ASN A 64 16.16 -1.81 -13.07
CA ASN A 64 16.02 -3.22 -12.69
C ASN A 64 15.57 -3.35 -11.24
N THR A 65 16.09 -2.51 -10.34
CA THR A 65 15.65 -2.46 -8.94
C THR A 65 14.19 -2.05 -8.85
N ALA A 66 13.76 -1.05 -9.62
CA ALA A 66 12.36 -0.63 -9.66
C ALA A 66 11.43 -1.78 -10.09
N PHE A 67 11.75 -2.49 -11.18
CA PHE A 67 10.94 -3.62 -11.64
C PHE A 67 10.93 -4.78 -10.65
N LYS A 68 12.06 -5.10 -10.03
CA LYS A 68 12.12 -6.14 -8.99
C LYS A 68 11.25 -5.77 -7.79
N ALA A 69 11.29 -4.50 -7.36
CA ALA A 69 10.48 -4.02 -6.27
C ALA A 69 8.98 -4.07 -6.59
N VAL A 70 8.55 -3.60 -7.76
CA VAL A 70 7.15 -3.67 -8.20
C VAL A 70 6.63 -5.12 -8.22
N ASN A 71 7.44 -6.06 -8.70
CA ASN A 71 7.04 -7.47 -8.75
C ASN A 71 7.13 -8.17 -7.39
N GLY A 72 7.97 -7.69 -6.49
CA GLY A 72 8.19 -8.29 -5.17
C GLY A 72 7.29 -7.76 -4.06
N LEU A 73 6.81 -6.52 -4.18
CA LEU A 73 5.92 -5.89 -3.20
C LEU A 73 4.47 -6.37 -3.39
N THR A 74 3.81 -6.70 -2.26
CA THR A 74 2.43 -7.22 -2.26
C THR A 74 1.43 -6.19 -1.73
N PHE A 75 1.54 -4.96 -2.23
CA PHE A 75 0.67 -3.83 -1.91
C PHE A 75 -0.37 -3.60 -3.01
N GLY A 76 -1.43 -2.90 -2.68
CA GLY A 76 -2.44 -2.48 -3.65
C GLY A 76 -1.86 -1.53 -4.69
N GLU A 77 -1.01 -0.62 -4.24
CA GLU A 77 -0.33 0.36 -5.09
C GLU A 77 1.16 0.43 -4.78
N THR A 78 1.96 0.61 -5.82
CA THR A 78 3.40 0.85 -5.69
C THR A 78 3.79 2.05 -6.54
N TYR A 79 4.40 3.03 -5.91
CA TYR A 79 4.85 4.27 -6.54
C TYR A 79 6.35 4.25 -6.72
N ILE A 80 6.84 4.71 -7.87
CA ILE A 80 8.28 4.79 -8.16
C ILE A 80 8.68 6.25 -8.28
N ASN A 81 9.62 6.67 -7.42
CA ASN A 81 10.17 8.02 -7.36
C ASN A 81 9.13 9.13 -7.17
N ARG A 82 8.06 8.83 -6.45
CA ARG A 82 7.02 9.79 -6.08
C ARG A 82 6.36 9.41 -4.75
N GLU A 83 5.64 10.36 -4.19
CA GLU A 83 4.81 10.15 -3.01
C GLU A 83 3.57 9.28 -3.29
N ASN A 84 2.96 8.78 -2.23
CA ASN A 84 1.74 7.98 -2.27
C ASN A 84 0.52 8.89 -2.50
N PHE A 85 0.33 9.30 -3.75
CA PHE A 85 -0.83 10.08 -4.16
C PHE A 85 -1.42 9.46 -5.42
N GLU A 86 -2.57 8.81 -5.26
CA GLU A 86 -3.26 8.08 -6.32
C GLU A 86 -3.77 9.00 -7.42
N ALA A 87 -3.90 8.42 -8.60
CA ALA A 87 -4.58 9.07 -9.71
C ALA A 87 -6.05 8.66 -9.73
N MET A 88 -6.97 9.60 -9.90
CA MET A 88 -8.43 9.35 -9.89
C MET A 88 -8.86 8.23 -10.85
N GLN A 89 -8.14 8.04 -11.96
CA GLN A 89 -8.39 6.96 -12.92
C GLN A 89 -7.71 5.64 -12.54
N GLY A 90 -6.84 5.64 -11.52
CA GLY A 90 -6.18 4.45 -10.99
C GLY A 90 -7.13 3.62 -10.14
N PHE A 91 -6.72 2.41 -9.83
CA PHE A 91 -7.43 1.55 -8.89
C PHE A 91 -6.78 1.66 -7.51
N HIS A 92 -7.45 2.34 -6.59
CA HIS A 92 -7.02 2.48 -5.20
C HIS A 92 -7.59 1.35 -4.37
N ALA A 93 -6.76 0.36 -4.04
CA ALA A 93 -7.21 -0.85 -3.35
C ALA A 93 -6.25 -1.30 -2.26
N GLY A 94 -6.78 -1.56 -1.07
CA GLY A 94 -6.06 -2.22 0.00
C GLY A 94 -5.90 -3.71 -0.25
N ARG A 95 -4.81 -4.27 0.27
CA ARG A 95 -4.56 -5.70 0.38
C ARG A 95 -4.54 -6.12 1.84
N ARG A 96 -4.79 -7.40 2.11
CA ARG A 96 -4.80 -7.95 3.47
C ARG A 96 -5.76 -7.15 4.36
N LYS A 97 -5.36 -6.76 5.57
CA LYS A 97 -6.20 -5.97 6.49
C LYS A 97 -6.46 -4.52 6.04
N SER A 98 -5.75 -4.01 5.04
CA SER A 98 -6.01 -2.67 4.49
C SER A 98 -7.31 -2.58 3.68
N GLY A 99 -7.85 -3.67 3.18
CA GLY A 99 -9.12 -3.69 2.47
C GLY A 99 -9.40 -4.96 1.69
N ILE A 100 -10.66 -5.14 1.27
CA ILE A 100 -11.14 -6.28 0.49
C ILE A 100 -11.61 -5.88 -0.91
N GLY A 101 -11.75 -4.61 -1.17
CA GLY A 101 -12.13 -4.01 -2.44
C GLY A 101 -11.32 -2.75 -2.68
N GLY A 102 -11.69 -1.98 -3.64
CA GLY A 102 -11.02 -0.73 -3.96
C GLY A 102 -11.98 0.28 -4.59
N ALA A 103 -11.49 1.50 -4.71
CA ALA A 103 -12.22 2.62 -5.29
C ALA A 103 -11.51 3.08 -6.57
N ASP A 104 -12.09 4.09 -7.18
CA ASP A 104 -11.57 4.83 -8.32
C ASP A 104 -11.43 4.05 -9.63
N GLY A 105 -11.25 4.77 -10.70
CA GLY A 105 -11.15 4.23 -12.04
C GLY A 105 -12.35 3.38 -12.47
N LYS A 106 -12.11 2.49 -13.39
CA LYS A 106 -13.13 1.56 -13.91
C LYS A 106 -13.65 0.60 -12.83
N HIS A 107 -12.76 0.11 -11.99
CA HIS A 107 -13.11 -0.86 -10.95
C HIS A 107 -13.99 -0.23 -9.86
N GLY A 108 -13.72 1.03 -9.48
CA GLY A 108 -14.59 1.76 -8.56
C GLY A 108 -16.00 1.93 -9.10
N LEU A 109 -16.16 2.19 -10.40
CA LEU A 109 -17.46 2.23 -11.04
C LEU A 109 -18.16 0.85 -11.02
N GLU A 110 -17.43 -0.22 -11.27
CA GLU A 110 -17.95 -1.59 -11.32
C GLU A 110 -18.51 -2.04 -9.95
N GLU A 111 -17.99 -1.55 -8.84
CA GLU A 111 -18.50 -1.83 -7.49
C GLU A 111 -19.95 -1.32 -7.26
N TYR A 112 -20.40 -0.35 -8.03
CA TYR A 112 -21.77 0.18 -7.98
C TYR A 112 -22.72 -0.49 -9.00
N LEU A 113 -22.25 -1.48 -9.73
CA LEU A 113 -23.00 -2.14 -10.78
C LEU A 113 -23.19 -3.62 -10.44
N THR A 114 -24.29 -4.17 -10.94
CA THR A 114 -24.52 -5.62 -10.93
C THR A 114 -24.40 -6.17 -12.34
N THR A 115 -23.70 -7.30 -12.47
CA THR A 115 -23.57 -7.97 -13.76
C THR A 115 -24.67 -9.02 -13.92
N GLN A 116 -25.41 -8.96 -15.03
CA GLN A 116 -26.40 -9.96 -15.43
C GLN A 116 -25.99 -10.61 -16.75
N VAL A 117 -26.02 -11.92 -16.78
CA VAL A 117 -25.83 -12.67 -18.03
C VAL A 117 -27.19 -13.25 -18.46
N VAL A 118 -27.56 -13.05 -19.72
CA VAL A 118 -28.80 -13.59 -20.29
C VAL A 118 -28.45 -14.50 -21.46
N TYR A 119 -28.91 -15.73 -21.38
CA TYR A 119 -28.87 -16.68 -22.48
C TYR A 119 -30.30 -16.80 -23.03
N MET A 120 -30.48 -16.52 -24.32
CA MET A 120 -31.80 -16.59 -24.97
C MET A 120 -31.71 -17.51 -26.19
N GLN A 121 -32.55 -18.51 -26.20
CA GLN A 121 -32.75 -19.35 -27.39
C GLN A 121 -34.13 -19.02 -27.96
N LEU A 122 -34.16 -18.69 -29.24
CA LEU A 122 -35.39 -18.51 -29.97
C LEU A 122 -35.62 -19.76 -30.83
N ASP A 123 -36.79 -20.38 -30.69
CA ASP A 123 -37.18 -21.46 -31.56
C ASP A 123 -37.50 -20.85 -32.94
N ASN A 124 -36.85 -21.36 -33.97
CA ASN A 124 -37.19 -20.98 -35.34
C ASN A 124 -38.49 -21.73 -35.69
N GLU A 125 -39.61 -21.03 -35.78
CA GLU A 125 -40.82 -21.54 -36.46
C GLU A 125 -40.61 -21.70 -37.97
#